data_af1d14bf1c9425610a73ea1ee0e2f00d
#
_entry.id   af1d14bf1c9425610a73ea1ee0e2f00d
#
_cell.length_a   1.000
_cell.length_b   1.000
_cell.length_c   1.000
_cell.angle_alpha   90.00
_cell.angle_beta   90.00
_cell.angle_gamma   90.00
#
_symmetry.space_group_name_H-M   'P 1'
#
loop_
_entity.id
_entity.type
_entity.pdbx_description
1 polymer ?
#
loop_
_entity_poly.entity_id
_entity_poly.type
_entity_poly.pdbx_seq_one_letter_code
_entity_poly.pdbx_strand_id
1 'polypeptide(L)'
;IGKRLMHINDIHIGNRFDYNYIIDSFRKAQKFNPDFVVYTWDYVNYESEKQFEQLDEVLKYTVKGKIGTVGILGNHDYGENWAEQNVADKIPEQLTNAGIEVLKNDQVNISGMNIIGFDDYWALNFAPEKVMNNYDQNKANLLLCHNPDVCDLDVWNGYKGWTLFGHTHEGLCKPPFLNVPMLLVKNTRYSQGEIDLNDGRTLYVNRAVGHLWQVRFNVRPEITIFELEKA
;
A
#
# COMPACT_ATOMS: atom_id res chain seq x y z
N ILE A 1 -2.62 17.57 -20.06
CA ILE A 1 -3.61 16.68 -19.38
C ILE A 1 -2.83 15.93 -18.33
N GLY A 2 -3.22 16.07 -17.05
CA GLY A 2 -2.59 15.40 -15.93
C GLY A 2 -2.60 13.88 -16.09
N LYS A 3 -1.56 13.20 -15.60
CA LYS A 3 -1.52 11.75 -15.52
C LYS A 3 -2.30 11.28 -14.30
N ARG A 4 -2.88 10.09 -14.36
CA ARG A 4 -3.64 9.51 -13.25
C ARG A 4 -2.82 8.43 -12.55
N LEU A 5 -2.67 8.57 -11.24
CA LEU A 5 -2.11 7.57 -10.36
C LEU A 5 -3.24 6.93 -9.55
N MET A 6 -3.33 5.61 -9.64
CA MET A 6 -4.29 4.85 -8.83
C MET A 6 -3.56 4.20 -7.67
N HIS A 7 -4.08 4.41 -6.46
CA HIS A 7 -3.60 3.79 -5.24
C HIS A 7 -4.59 2.73 -4.78
N ILE A 8 -4.13 1.51 -4.66
CA ILE A 8 -4.87 0.36 -4.18
C ILE A 8 -4.15 -0.20 -2.97
N ASN A 9 -4.90 -0.61 -1.96
CA ASN A 9 -4.37 -0.98 -0.67
C ASN A 9 -5.10 -2.18 -0.07
N ASP A 10 -4.38 -3.04 0.64
CA ASP A 10 -4.83 -4.15 1.49
C ASP A 10 -5.95 -5.00 0.90
N ILE A 11 -5.61 -6.11 0.24
CA ILE A 11 -6.60 -7.05 -0.29
C ILE A 11 -6.85 -8.23 0.64
N HIS A 12 -5.88 -8.58 1.48
CA HIS A 12 -5.99 -9.62 2.49
C HIS A 12 -6.57 -10.93 1.97
N ILE A 13 -5.96 -11.50 0.94
CA ILE A 13 -6.38 -12.81 0.43
C ILE A 13 -6.28 -13.85 1.55
N GLY A 14 -7.39 -14.54 1.80
CA GLY A 14 -7.48 -15.51 2.88
C GLY A 14 -8.82 -16.22 2.91
N ASN A 15 -9.03 -17.05 3.94
CA ASN A 15 -10.21 -17.91 4.06
C ASN A 15 -11.47 -17.17 4.58
N ARG A 16 -11.36 -15.88 4.92
CA ARG A 16 -12.40 -15.16 5.64
C ARG A 16 -13.41 -14.46 4.75
N PHE A 17 -13.12 -14.28 3.46
CA PHE A 17 -14.08 -13.71 2.50
C PHE A 17 -13.82 -14.21 1.07
N ASP A 18 -14.81 -14.04 0.21
CA ASP A 18 -14.72 -14.43 -1.19
C ASP A 18 -13.83 -13.45 -1.98
N TYR A 19 -12.66 -13.90 -2.43
CA TYR A 19 -11.73 -13.10 -3.21
C TYR A 19 -12.27 -12.70 -4.61
N ASN A 20 -13.39 -13.27 -5.08
CA ASN A 20 -14.07 -12.79 -6.28
C ASN A 20 -14.50 -11.33 -6.16
N TYR A 21 -14.80 -10.87 -4.95
CA TYR A 21 -15.05 -9.45 -4.68
C TYR A 21 -13.86 -8.56 -5.07
N ILE A 22 -12.62 -9.00 -4.78
CA ILE A 22 -11.40 -8.30 -5.16
C ILE A 22 -11.23 -8.29 -6.68
N ILE A 23 -11.43 -9.44 -7.33
CA ILE A 23 -11.39 -9.57 -8.80
C ILE A 23 -12.38 -8.60 -9.46
N ASP A 24 -13.60 -8.54 -8.97
CA ASP A 24 -14.62 -7.62 -9.50
C ASP A 24 -14.26 -6.16 -9.27
N SER A 25 -13.66 -5.85 -8.13
CA SER A 25 -13.15 -4.51 -7.82
C SER A 25 -12.03 -4.12 -8.78
N PHE A 26 -11.09 -5.01 -9.09
CA PHE A 26 -10.01 -4.79 -10.05
C PHE A 26 -10.51 -4.61 -11.47
N ARG A 27 -11.46 -5.44 -11.91
CA ARG A 27 -12.10 -5.27 -13.23
C ARG A 27 -12.79 -3.91 -13.39
N LYS A 28 -13.41 -3.40 -12.32
CA LYS A 28 -14.01 -2.06 -12.31
C LYS A 28 -12.93 -0.98 -12.30
N ALA A 29 -11.90 -1.13 -11.48
CA ALA A 29 -10.81 -0.18 -11.35
C ALA A 29 -10.02 -0.02 -12.67
N GLN A 30 -9.74 -1.14 -13.37
CA GLN A 30 -9.02 -1.10 -14.65
C GLN A 30 -9.74 -0.24 -15.72
N LYS A 31 -11.05 -0.10 -15.65
CA LYS A 31 -11.83 0.74 -16.59
C LYS A 31 -11.50 2.23 -16.49
N PHE A 32 -10.95 2.68 -15.37
CA PHE A 32 -10.46 4.05 -15.21
C PHE A 32 -9.15 4.30 -15.97
N ASN A 33 -8.50 3.22 -16.48
CA ASN A 33 -7.36 3.31 -17.38
C ASN A 33 -6.23 4.21 -16.82
N PRO A 34 -5.71 3.93 -15.60
CA PRO A 34 -4.70 4.73 -14.94
C PRO A 34 -3.37 4.75 -15.71
N ASP A 35 -2.57 5.80 -15.50
CA ASP A 35 -1.23 5.88 -16.05
C ASP A 35 -0.22 5.17 -15.15
N PHE A 36 -0.37 5.36 -13.84
CA PHE A 36 0.39 4.65 -12.81
C PHE A 36 -0.55 3.91 -11.87
N VAL A 37 -0.11 2.76 -11.38
CA VAL A 37 -0.77 2.06 -10.27
C VAL A 37 0.26 1.78 -9.19
N VAL A 38 -0.09 2.08 -7.96
CA VAL A 38 0.73 1.77 -6.79
C VAL A 38 -0.06 0.95 -5.79
N TYR A 39 0.63 -0.03 -5.22
CA TYR A 39 0.11 -0.98 -4.26
C TYR A 39 0.88 -0.87 -2.95
N THR A 40 0.18 -0.52 -1.85
CA THR A 40 0.77 -0.45 -0.49
C THR A 40 0.13 -1.51 0.40
N TRP A 41 0.34 -2.78 0.12
CA TRP A 41 -0.54 -3.87 0.48
C TRP A 41 -0.04 -4.80 1.56
N ASP A 42 -1.04 -5.35 2.30
CA ASP A 42 -1.10 -6.72 2.76
C ASP A 42 -1.80 -7.55 1.67
N TYR A 43 -1.05 -8.39 0.96
CA TYR A 43 -1.58 -9.23 -0.12
C TYR A 43 -2.33 -10.42 0.41
N VAL A 44 -1.79 -11.06 1.45
CA VAL A 44 -2.34 -12.25 2.07
C VAL A 44 -2.53 -12.05 3.58
N ASN A 45 -3.36 -12.88 4.20
CA ASN A 45 -3.42 -12.99 5.66
C ASN A 45 -2.43 -14.00 6.22
N TYR A 46 -1.85 -14.80 5.36
CA TYR A 46 -1.08 -16.00 5.57
C TYR A 46 -1.60 -16.91 6.71
N GLU A 47 -2.51 -17.79 6.33
CA GLU A 47 -3.04 -18.84 7.21
C GLU A 47 -2.64 -20.23 6.68
N SER A 48 -2.29 -20.35 5.40
CA SER A 48 -1.86 -21.60 4.74
C SER A 48 -1.30 -21.37 3.33
N GLU A 49 -0.59 -22.35 2.80
CA GLU A 49 -0.06 -22.34 1.41
C GLU A 49 -1.15 -22.11 0.34
N LYS A 50 -2.39 -22.48 0.61
CA LYS A 50 -3.52 -22.27 -0.30
C LYS A 50 -3.73 -20.79 -0.66
N GLN A 51 -3.32 -19.88 0.19
CA GLN A 51 -3.47 -18.44 -0.07
C GLN A 51 -2.56 -17.95 -1.20
N PHE A 52 -1.44 -18.59 -1.45
CA PHE A 52 -0.61 -18.29 -2.62
C PHE A 52 -1.32 -18.65 -3.92
N GLU A 53 -2.02 -19.81 -3.97
CA GLU A 53 -2.83 -20.20 -5.13
C GLU A 53 -3.99 -19.21 -5.34
N GLN A 54 -4.63 -18.78 -4.26
CA GLN A 54 -5.70 -17.78 -4.31
C GLN A 54 -5.19 -16.42 -4.76
N LEU A 55 -3.99 -16.03 -4.31
CA LEU A 55 -3.33 -14.81 -4.74
C LEU A 55 -3.02 -14.86 -6.24
N ASP A 56 -2.49 -15.97 -6.76
CA ASP A 56 -2.25 -16.15 -8.19
C ASP A 56 -3.53 -15.96 -9.02
N GLU A 57 -4.68 -16.48 -8.54
CA GLU A 57 -5.96 -16.28 -9.23
C GLU A 57 -6.37 -14.79 -9.27
N VAL A 58 -6.18 -14.07 -8.16
CA VAL A 58 -6.50 -12.64 -8.10
C VAL A 58 -5.53 -11.82 -8.97
N LEU A 59 -4.25 -12.17 -8.96
CA LEU A 59 -3.21 -11.46 -9.71
C LEU A 59 -3.39 -11.53 -11.23
N LYS A 60 -4.13 -12.50 -11.76
CA LYS A 60 -4.53 -12.52 -13.18
C LYS A 60 -5.34 -11.28 -13.59
N TYR A 61 -5.97 -10.62 -12.63
CA TYR A 61 -6.79 -9.42 -12.83
C TYR A 61 -6.15 -8.14 -12.29
N THR A 62 -4.86 -8.18 -11.97
CA THR A 62 -4.09 -7.03 -11.46
C THR A 62 -4.37 -5.78 -12.30
N VAL A 63 -4.74 -4.71 -11.63
CA VAL A 63 -4.89 -3.39 -12.28
C VAL A 63 -3.51 -2.89 -12.67
N LYS A 64 -3.32 -2.60 -13.95
CA LYS A 64 -2.03 -2.13 -14.48
C LYS A 64 -2.11 -0.70 -14.95
N GLY A 65 -1.09 0.05 -14.61
CA GLY A 65 -0.85 1.37 -15.18
C GLY A 65 -0.26 1.27 -16.59
N LYS A 66 -0.64 2.19 -17.47
CA LYS A 66 -0.07 2.26 -18.84
C LYS A 66 1.43 2.52 -18.84
N ILE A 67 1.94 3.20 -17.81
CA ILE A 67 3.32 3.66 -17.71
C ILE A 67 4.08 2.81 -16.70
N GLY A 68 3.48 2.50 -15.54
CA GLY A 68 4.13 1.70 -14.52
C GLY A 68 3.16 1.18 -13.46
N THR A 69 3.55 0.05 -12.87
CA THR A 69 2.82 -0.59 -11.78
C THR A 69 3.84 -1.02 -10.74
N VAL A 70 3.75 -0.46 -9.54
CA VAL A 70 4.72 -0.64 -8.46
C VAL A 70 4.00 -1.10 -7.20
N GLY A 71 4.65 -1.92 -6.39
CA GLY A 71 4.10 -2.39 -5.12
C GLY A 71 5.15 -2.48 -4.02
N ILE A 72 4.68 -2.43 -2.79
CA ILE A 72 5.45 -2.74 -1.59
C ILE A 72 4.74 -3.84 -0.81
N LEU A 73 5.40 -4.44 0.15
CA LEU A 73 4.81 -5.43 1.06
C LEU A 73 4.27 -4.76 2.32
N GLY A 74 3.25 -5.38 2.92
CA GLY A 74 2.77 -5.08 4.25
C GLY A 74 3.19 -6.14 5.27
N ASN A 75 2.79 -5.95 6.53
CA ASN A 75 3.24 -6.83 7.61
C ASN A 75 2.71 -8.27 7.50
N HIS A 76 1.48 -8.47 7.03
CA HIS A 76 0.92 -9.81 6.84
C HIS A 76 1.63 -10.64 5.76
N ASP A 77 2.30 -9.98 4.82
CA ASP A 77 3.10 -10.62 3.78
C ASP A 77 4.40 -11.26 4.33
N TYR A 78 4.69 -11.04 5.60
CA TYR A 78 5.79 -11.66 6.35
C TYR A 78 5.32 -12.83 7.24
N GLY A 79 4.11 -13.32 7.06
CA GLY A 79 3.59 -14.49 7.75
C GLY A 79 3.32 -14.28 9.24
N GLU A 80 3.40 -15.36 10.01
CA GLU A 80 3.11 -15.33 11.44
C GLU A 80 4.14 -14.48 12.19
N ASN A 81 3.66 -13.62 13.08
CA ASN A 81 4.48 -12.65 13.83
C ASN A 81 5.36 -11.75 12.94
N TRP A 82 5.02 -11.65 11.64
CA TRP A 82 5.71 -10.79 10.64
C TRP A 82 7.20 -11.10 10.47
N ALA A 83 7.58 -12.35 10.65
CA ALA A 83 8.97 -12.79 10.69
C ALA A 83 9.29 -14.02 9.82
N GLU A 84 8.34 -14.49 8.99
CA GLU A 84 8.53 -15.65 8.12
C GLU A 84 9.11 -15.23 6.77
N GLN A 85 10.44 -15.31 6.65
CA GLN A 85 11.15 -14.90 5.44
C GLN A 85 10.73 -15.72 4.21
N ASN A 86 10.44 -17.01 4.36
CA ASN A 86 10.00 -17.88 3.27
C ASN A 86 8.64 -17.43 2.67
N VAL A 87 7.77 -16.84 3.45
CA VAL A 87 6.51 -16.23 2.98
C VAL A 87 6.82 -14.96 2.21
N ALA A 88 7.62 -14.07 2.81
CA ALA A 88 8.04 -12.80 2.24
C ALA A 88 8.90 -12.91 0.97
N ASP A 89 9.46 -14.08 0.67
CA ASP A 89 10.22 -14.32 -0.56
C ASP A 89 9.32 -14.81 -1.72
N LYS A 90 8.23 -15.53 -1.41
CA LYS A 90 7.30 -16.03 -2.44
C LYS A 90 6.44 -14.93 -3.06
N ILE A 91 5.93 -14.02 -2.24
CA ILE A 91 4.99 -12.98 -2.68
C ILE A 91 5.60 -12.05 -3.75
N PRO A 92 6.83 -11.51 -3.60
CA PRO A 92 7.45 -10.68 -4.63
C PRO A 92 7.61 -11.38 -5.97
N GLU A 93 7.86 -12.68 -5.98
CA GLU A 93 7.93 -13.46 -7.23
C GLU A 93 6.57 -13.49 -7.94
N GLN A 94 5.49 -13.79 -7.22
CA GLN A 94 4.13 -13.79 -7.77
C GLN A 94 3.74 -12.41 -8.30
N LEU A 95 4.06 -11.35 -7.56
CA LEU A 95 3.79 -9.97 -7.96
C LEU A 95 4.55 -9.56 -9.22
N THR A 96 5.83 -9.91 -9.29
CA THR A 96 6.68 -9.64 -10.45
C THR A 96 6.15 -10.37 -11.69
N ASN A 97 5.76 -11.63 -11.54
CA ASN A 97 5.12 -12.41 -12.61
C ASN A 97 3.78 -11.78 -13.06
N ALA A 98 3.07 -11.13 -12.16
CA ALA A 98 1.86 -10.36 -12.48
C ALA A 98 2.15 -8.97 -13.08
N GLY A 99 3.42 -8.57 -13.21
CA GLY A 99 3.84 -7.30 -13.79
C GLY A 99 3.80 -6.12 -12.81
N ILE A 100 3.96 -6.38 -11.52
CA ILE A 100 4.14 -5.39 -10.46
C ILE A 100 5.63 -5.33 -10.12
N GLU A 101 6.26 -4.16 -10.22
CA GLU A 101 7.62 -3.93 -9.73
C GLU A 101 7.61 -3.77 -8.21
N VAL A 102 8.25 -4.68 -7.49
CA VAL A 102 8.23 -4.72 -6.02
C VAL A 102 9.43 -4.00 -5.44
N LEU A 103 9.18 -3.01 -4.59
CA LEU A 103 10.20 -2.25 -3.89
C LEU A 103 10.28 -2.68 -2.42
N LYS A 104 11.52 -2.90 -1.93
CA LYS A 104 11.84 -3.26 -0.54
C LYS A 104 13.04 -2.43 -0.08
N ASN A 105 12.82 -1.28 0.53
CA ASN A 105 13.85 -0.25 0.82
C ASN A 105 14.62 0.13 -0.45
N ASP A 106 13.91 0.34 -1.54
CA ASP A 106 14.47 0.59 -2.86
C ASP A 106 13.66 1.68 -3.59
N GLN A 107 14.11 2.09 -4.76
CA GLN A 107 13.45 3.11 -5.57
C GLN A 107 13.55 2.80 -7.07
N VAL A 108 12.56 3.26 -7.81
CA VAL A 108 12.53 3.17 -9.27
C VAL A 108 12.12 4.51 -9.90
N ASN A 109 12.75 4.87 -11.00
CA ASN A 109 12.34 6.03 -11.77
C ASN A 109 11.52 5.59 -12.99
N ILE A 110 10.27 6.00 -13.02
CA ILE A 110 9.36 5.68 -14.13
C ILE A 110 8.86 6.99 -14.76
N SER A 111 9.28 7.25 -15.97
CA SER A 111 8.85 8.43 -16.74
C SER A 111 9.06 9.77 -16.01
N GLY A 112 10.13 9.90 -15.24
CA GLY A 112 10.49 11.10 -14.53
C GLY A 112 9.92 11.21 -13.10
N MET A 113 9.04 10.31 -12.70
CA MET A 113 8.60 10.16 -11.31
C MET A 113 9.46 9.12 -10.60
N ASN A 114 10.09 9.50 -9.50
CA ASN A 114 10.84 8.60 -8.64
C ASN A 114 9.92 8.03 -7.58
N ILE A 115 9.70 6.72 -7.61
CA ILE A 115 8.86 6.02 -6.64
C ILE A 115 9.79 5.32 -5.66
N ILE A 116 9.68 5.66 -4.39
CA ILE A 116 10.45 5.11 -3.28
C ILE A 116 9.55 4.15 -2.51
N GLY A 117 10.00 2.94 -2.27
CA GLY A 117 9.26 1.95 -1.49
C GLY A 117 10.01 1.51 -0.25
N PHE A 118 9.45 1.74 0.92
CA PHE A 118 9.96 1.16 2.16
C PHE A 118 9.49 -0.30 2.30
N ASP A 119 10.28 -1.10 2.96
CA ASP A 119 9.82 -2.39 3.48
C ASP A 119 8.91 -2.17 4.69
N ASP A 120 8.16 -3.19 5.14
CA ASP A 120 7.22 -3.00 6.23
C ASP A 120 7.93 -2.68 7.56
N TYR A 121 7.34 -1.74 8.32
CA TYR A 121 7.89 -1.22 9.57
C TYR A 121 7.98 -2.27 10.69
N TRP A 122 7.08 -3.26 10.68
CA TRP A 122 7.07 -4.32 11.67
C TRP A 122 7.89 -5.54 11.25
N ALA A 123 8.30 -5.61 9.98
CA ALA A 123 9.11 -6.68 9.45
C ALA A 123 10.59 -6.54 9.83
N LEU A 124 11.32 -7.66 9.77
CA LEU A 124 12.73 -7.72 10.16
C LEU A 124 13.67 -6.92 9.24
N ASN A 125 13.24 -6.63 8.02
CA ASN A 125 14.07 -6.03 6.97
C ASN A 125 13.86 -4.53 6.80
N PHE A 126 13.10 -3.87 7.68
CA PHE A 126 12.89 -2.43 7.62
C PHE A 126 14.21 -1.67 7.76
N ALA A 127 14.64 -1.04 6.69
CA ALA A 127 15.92 -0.34 6.58
C ALA A 127 15.81 0.85 5.60
N PRO A 128 14.98 1.86 5.93
CA PRO A 128 14.68 2.99 5.04
C PRO A 128 15.91 3.83 4.69
N GLU A 129 16.94 3.84 5.55
CA GLU A 129 18.20 4.54 5.30
C GLU A 129 18.91 4.05 4.03
N LYS A 130 18.71 2.81 3.59
CA LYS A 130 19.28 2.28 2.35
C LYS A 130 18.88 3.08 1.13
N VAL A 131 17.63 3.54 1.09
CA VAL A 131 17.11 4.32 -0.02
C VAL A 131 17.12 5.81 0.27
N MET A 132 16.81 6.23 1.51
CA MET A 132 16.71 7.63 1.86
C MET A 132 18.05 8.38 1.83
N ASN A 133 19.17 7.70 2.02
CA ASN A 133 20.48 8.30 1.88
C ASN A 133 20.89 8.61 0.43
N ASN A 134 20.17 8.03 -0.55
CA ASN A 134 20.53 8.08 -1.96
C ASN A 134 19.45 8.65 -2.88
N TYR A 135 18.28 9.04 -2.36
CA TYR A 135 17.24 9.63 -3.20
C TYR A 135 17.59 11.07 -3.61
N ASP A 136 17.18 11.44 -4.81
CA ASP A 136 17.42 12.79 -5.35
C ASP A 136 16.25 13.72 -4.98
N GLN A 137 16.50 14.69 -4.11
CA GLN A 137 15.50 15.66 -3.64
C GLN A 137 14.97 16.57 -4.76
N ASN A 138 15.68 16.69 -5.88
CA ASN A 138 15.30 17.56 -6.99
C ASN A 138 14.35 16.88 -7.99
N LYS A 139 14.05 15.60 -7.79
CA LYS A 139 13.09 14.86 -8.63
C LYS A 139 11.68 14.93 -8.06
N ALA A 140 10.70 14.66 -8.93
CA ALA A 140 9.35 14.37 -8.48
C ALA A 140 9.37 13.03 -7.72
N ASN A 141 9.27 13.08 -6.40
CA ASN A 141 9.34 11.90 -5.54
C ASN A 141 7.95 11.54 -5.00
N LEU A 142 7.64 10.26 -5.00
CA LEU A 142 6.48 9.66 -4.32
C LEU A 142 6.98 8.54 -3.43
N LEU A 143 6.62 8.56 -2.15
CA LEU A 143 7.02 7.52 -1.23
C LEU A 143 5.84 6.60 -0.90
N LEU A 144 6.10 5.29 -0.90
CA LEU A 144 5.18 4.24 -0.53
C LEU A 144 5.66 3.57 0.76
N CYS A 145 4.78 3.46 1.73
CA CYS A 145 5.01 2.69 2.95
C CYS A 145 3.69 2.09 3.42
N HIS A 146 3.71 0.90 4.02
CA HIS A 146 2.48 0.27 4.47
C HIS A 146 1.98 0.90 5.77
N ASN A 147 2.82 0.96 6.81
CA ASN A 147 2.44 1.44 8.14
C ASN A 147 2.71 2.94 8.34
N PRO A 148 1.69 3.76 8.63
CA PRO A 148 1.86 5.21 8.75
C PRO A 148 2.59 5.68 10.03
N ASP A 149 2.80 4.82 11.04
CA ASP A 149 3.61 5.16 12.23
C ASP A 149 5.06 5.50 11.87
N VAL A 150 5.54 5.11 10.69
CA VAL A 150 6.85 5.50 10.16
C VAL A 150 7.00 7.02 10.05
N CYS A 151 5.90 7.76 9.94
CA CYS A 151 5.93 9.22 9.84
C CYS A 151 6.54 9.91 11.05
N ASP A 152 6.48 9.27 12.22
CA ASP A 152 7.02 9.80 13.48
C ASP A 152 8.48 9.36 13.74
N LEU A 153 9.10 8.61 12.82
CA LEU A 153 10.50 8.19 12.91
C LEU A 153 11.44 9.23 12.27
N ASP A 154 12.70 9.24 12.72
CA ASP A 154 13.77 10.04 12.13
C ASP A 154 14.46 9.29 10.96
N VAL A 155 13.71 9.06 9.89
CA VAL A 155 14.20 8.30 8.72
C VAL A 155 14.07 9.06 7.40
N TRP A 156 13.59 10.29 7.44
CA TRP A 156 13.09 11.02 6.27
C TRP A 156 14.15 11.77 5.47
N ASN A 157 15.32 12.01 6.04
CA ASN A 157 16.45 12.72 5.39
C ASN A 157 16.03 13.97 4.59
N GLY A 158 15.14 14.78 5.17
CA GLY A 158 14.64 16.02 4.55
C GLY A 158 13.62 15.79 3.42
N TYR A 159 13.05 14.59 3.29
CA TYR A 159 12.00 14.30 2.31
C TYR A 159 10.82 15.26 2.44
N LYS A 160 10.39 15.78 1.29
CA LYS A 160 9.18 16.58 1.15
C LYS A 160 8.35 16.02 0.02
N GLY A 161 7.05 16.01 0.18
CA GLY A 161 6.13 15.48 -0.82
C GLY A 161 5.12 14.48 -0.28
N TRP A 162 4.48 13.79 -1.21
CA TRP A 162 3.41 12.84 -0.89
C TRP A 162 3.93 11.47 -0.49
N THR A 163 3.28 10.91 0.52
CA THR A 163 3.52 9.54 1.00
C THR A 163 2.20 8.78 1.06
N LEU A 164 2.13 7.60 0.49
CA LEU A 164 0.92 6.78 0.43
C LEU A 164 1.04 5.59 1.36
N PHE A 165 0.00 5.39 2.18
CA PHE A 165 -0.08 4.38 3.23
C PHE A 165 -1.34 3.53 3.15
N GLY A 166 -1.28 2.37 3.81
CA GLY A 166 -2.39 1.49 4.09
C GLY A 166 -2.56 1.16 5.58
N HIS A 167 -2.68 -0.13 5.90
CA HIS A 167 -2.59 -0.72 7.21
C HIS A 167 -3.77 -0.45 8.15
N THR A 168 -4.28 0.78 8.21
CA THR A 168 -5.24 1.19 9.26
C THR A 168 -6.66 0.70 9.03
N HIS A 169 -7.05 0.48 7.76
CA HIS A 169 -8.44 0.19 7.35
C HIS A 169 -9.48 1.16 7.94
N GLU A 170 -9.07 2.34 8.42
CA GLU A 170 -9.91 3.22 9.26
C GLU A 170 -10.55 2.45 10.43
N GLY A 171 -9.84 1.39 10.97
CA GLY A 171 -10.33 0.53 12.04
C GLY A 171 -11.56 -0.30 11.70
N LEU A 172 -11.97 -0.40 10.42
CA LEU A 172 -13.14 -1.13 9.89
C LEU A 172 -14.50 -0.64 10.43
N CYS A 173 -14.56 -0.08 11.62
CA CYS A 173 -15.80 0.36 12.28
C CYS A 173 -15.67 1.78 12.80
N LYS A 174 -16.55 2.68 12.32
CA LYS A 174 -16.62 4.07 12.76
C LYS A 174 -18.03 4.38 13.27
N PRO A 175 -18.32 4.14 14.56
CA PRO A 175 -19.61 4.46 15.13
C PRO A 175 -19.88 5.97 15.02
N PRO A 176 -21.15 6.39 14.76
CA PRO A 176 -21.51 7.80 14.74
C PRO A 176 -21.16 8.46 16.09
N PHE A 177 -20.52 9.62 16.04
CA PHE A 177 -20.17 10.44 17.20
C PHE A 177 -19.12 9.85 18.16
N LEU A 178 -18.52 8.70 17.85
CA LEU A 178 -17.46 8.07 18.63
C LEU A 178 -16.18 8.00 17.84
N ASN A 179 -15.07 7.92 18.55
CA ASN A 179 -13.79 7.62 17.93
C ASN A 179 -13.77 6.17 17.40
N VAL A 180 -12.92 5.91 16.42
CA VAL A 180 -12.68 4.56 15.92
C VAL A 180 -12.20 3.68 17.08
N PRO A 181 -12.89 2.57 17.38
CA PRO A 181 -12.63 1.81 18.61
C PRO A 181 -11.30 1.05 18.59
N MET A 182 -10.78 0.74 17.40
CA MET A 182 -9.52 0.01 17.23
C MET A 182 -8.79 0.51 15.99
N LEU A 183 -7.62 1.09 16.20
CA LEU A 183 -6.66 1.43 15.15
C LEU A 183 -5.36 0.68 15.45
N LEU A 184 -4.78 0.07 14.43
CA LEU A 184 -3.53 -0.68 14.53
C LEU A 184 -2.30 0.23 14.40
N VAL A 185 -2.39 1.47 14.86
CA VAL A 185 -1.33 2.48 14.82
C VAL A 185 -1.20 3.14 16.19
N LYS A 186 0.02 3.58 16.51
CA LYS A 186 0.34 4.33 17.73
C LYS A 186 -0.23 5.74 17.66
N ASN A 187 -0.05 6.40 16.51
CA ASN A 187 -0.55 7.75 16.29
C ASN A 187 -1.91 7.72 15.61
N THR A 188 -2.96 7.85 16.39
CA THR A 188 -4.36 7.80 15.91
C THR A 188 -4.74 8.92 14.94
N ARG A 189 -3.90 9.96 14.79
CA ARG A 189 -4.04 10.99 13.76
C ARG A 189 -3.93 10.39 12.35
N TYR A 190 -3.16 9.30 12.20
CA TYR A 190 -2.90 8.66 10.90
C TYR A 190 -3.96 7.60 10.56
N SER A 191 -5.24 7.91 10.77
CA SER A 191 -6.32 6.93 10.60
C SER A 191 -6.79 6.79 9.15
N GLN A 192 -6.91 7.90 8.41
CA GLN A 192 -7.43 7.91 7.03
C GLN A 192 -7.22 9.25 6.32
N GLY A 193 -7.27 9.21 4.98
CA GLY A 193 -7.34 10.38 4.11
C GLY A 193 -6.06 11.19 4.06
N GLU A 194 -6.18 12.43 3.63
CA GLU A 194 -5.09 13.36 3.49
C GLU A 194 -4.75 14.04 4.82
N ILE A 195 -3.45 14.07 5.15
CA ILE A 195 -2.93 14.65 6.39
C ILE A 195 -1.65 15.43 6.08
N ASP A 196 -1.69 16.73 6.27
CA ASP A 196 -0.50 17.59 6.22
C ASP A 196 0.26 17.49 7.56
N LEU A 197 1.56 17.15 7.50
CA LEU A 197 2.44 17.10 8.68
C LEU A 197 3.02 18.48 9.04
N ASN A 198 2.81 19.50 8.23
CA ASN A 198 3.34 20.85 8.38
C ASN A 198 4.90 20.93 8.34
N ASP A 199 5.54 19.94 7.75
CA ASP A 199 7.00 19.87 7.55
C ASP A 199 7.39 19.71 6.08
N GLY A 200 6.40 19.80 5.19
CA GLY A 200 6.50 19.61 3.75
C GLY A 200 6.14 18.20 3.29
N ARG A 201 5.77 17.31 4.21
CA ARG A 201 5.23 15.97 3.89
C ARG A 201 3.71 15.97 3.98
N THR A 202 3.07 15.34 2.99
CA THR A 202 1.64 15.08 2.99
C THR A 202 1.41 13.58 2.93
N LEU A 203 0.64 13.05 3.87
CA LEU A 203 0.24 11.65 3.92
C LEU A 203 -1.09 11.45 3.25
N TYR A 204 -1.27 10.31 2.62
CA TYR A 204 -2.58 9.78 2.32
C TYR A 204 -2.69 8.36 2.85
N VAL A 205 -3.61 8.15 3.78
CA VAL A 205 -3.89 6.83 4.36
C VAL A 205 -5.17 6.28 3.75
N ASN A 206 -5.06 5.22 2.96
CA ASN A 206 -6.17 4.60 2.26
C ASN A 206 -6.91 3.60 3.17
N ARG A 207 -8.23 3.48 3.01
CA ARG A 207 -9.11 2.65 3.85
C ARG A 207 -9.19 1.18 3.46
N ALA A 208 -8.37 0.75 2.51
CA ALA A 208 -8.32 -0.61 1.98
C ALA A 208 -9.51 -1.06 1.12
N VAL A 209 -9.23 -1.98 0.20
CA VAL A 209 -10.26 -2.69 -0.58
C VAL A 209 -10.75 -3.93 0.16
N GLY A 210 -9.83 -4.75 0.65
CA GLY A 210 -10.10 -5.96 1.43
C GLY A 210 -10.28 -5.69 2.93
N HIS A 211 -10.35 -6.76 3.70
CA HIS A 211 -10.49 -6.70 5.16
C HIS A 211 -10.11 -8.02 5.81
N LEU A 212 -9.53 -7.94 7.00
CA LEU A 212 -9.24 -9.10 7.86
C LEU A 212 -10.50 -9.76 8.41
N TRP A 213 -11.51 -8.95 8.72
CA TRP A 213 -12.78 -9.38 9.31
C TRP A 213 -13.92 -8.87 8.43
N GLN A 214 -14.93 -9.70 8.18
CA GLN A 214 -16.11 -9.31 7.41
C GLN A 214 -17.01 -8.31 8.17
N VAL A 215 -16.40 -7.29 8.74
CA VAL A 215 -17.10 -6.25 9.48
C VAL A 215 -16.62 -4.91 9.01
N ARG A 216 -17.47 -4.21 8.25
CA ARG A 216 -17.29 -2.79 7.95
C ARG A 216 -18.56 -2.03 8.34
N PHE A 217 -18.43 -1.10 9.27
CA PHE A 217 -19.53 -0.24 9.67
C PHE A 217 -19.13 1.23 9.48
N ASN A 218 -19.84 1.91 8.58
CA ASN A 218 -19.58 3.30 8.20
C ASN A 218 -18.14 3.56 7.64
N VAL A 219 -17.44 2.53 7.22
CA VAL A 219 -16.13 2.56 6.57
C VAL A 219 -16.23 1.79 5.24
N ARG A 220 -16.39 2.51 4.14
CA ARG A 220 -16.49 1.89 2.81
C ARG A 220 -15.12 1.52 2.28
N PRO A 221 -14.99 0.38 1.55
CA PRO A 221 -13.78 0.08 0.78
C PRO A 221 -13.41 1.21 -0.18
N GLU A 222 -12.10 1.36 -0.43
CA GLU A 222 -11.58 2.47 -1.20
C GLU A 222 -10.51 2.05 -2.21
N ILE A 223 -10.61 2.60 -3.42
CA ILE A 223 -9.53 2.70 -4.40
C ILE A 223 -9.44 4.19 -4.76
N THR A 224 -8.27 4.78 -4.58
CA THR A 224 -8.08 6.23 -4.78
C THR A 224 -7.42 6.52 -6.11
N ILE A 225 -7.89 7.57 -6.79
CA ILE A 225 -7.26 8.07 -8.02
C ILE A 225 -6.82 9.51 -7.78
N PHE A 226 -5.51 9.75 -7.96
CA PHE A 226 -4.92 11.08 -7.94
C PHE A 226 -4.71 11.58 -9.36
N GLU A 227 -5.00 12.83 -9.60
CA GLU A 227 -4.58 13.53 -10.81
C GLU A 227 -3.24 14.21 -10.52
N LEU A 228 -2.22 13.80 -11.30
CA LEU A 228 -0.88 14.34 -11.15
C LEU A 228 -0.75 15.62 -11.96
N GLU A 229 -0.40 16.70 -11.31
CA GLU A 229 -0.11 17.97 -11.94
C GLU A 229 1.40 18.18 -12.08
N LYS A 230 1.77 19.03 -13.03
CA LYS A 230 3.16 19.43 -13.15
C LYS A 230 3.47 20.48 -12.08
N ALA A 231 4.50 20.22 -11.27
CA ALA A 231 5.01 21.17 -10.31
C ALA A 231 5.61 22.42 -10.99
#